data_d4083c746b44568ecaf5006fe027fb20
#
_entry.id   d4083c746b44568ecaf5006fe027fb20
#
_cell.length_a   1.000
_cell.length_b   1.000
_cell.length_c   1.000
_cell.angle_alpha   90.00
_cell.angle_beta   90.00
_cell.angle_gamma   90.00
#
_symmetry.space_group_name_H-M   'P 1'
#
loop_
_entity.id
_entity.type
_entity.pdbx_description
1 polymer ?
#
loop_
_entity_poly.entity_id
_entity_poly.type
_entity_poly.pdbx_seq_one_letter_code
_entity_poly.pdbx_strand_id
1 'polypeptide(L)'
;MSEAYTNTISGLLRKRAELMGDAQGLREQLAHDIEALDRTLIALGYQGDLKGVQPRGNRIVFFARDELRRFLLDELRKAIGPLSSRDLAEKIIGLEGKDPRDRRLRNDIVKRVGKSLKLIRSQGLANSKKGPSGLTWTNARRD
;
A
#
# COMPACT_ATOMS: atom_id res chain seq x y z
N MET A 1 -27.83 28.99 -8.33
CA MET A 1 -27.59 27.80 -7.52
C MET A 1 -28.76 27.63 -6.57
N SER A 2 -29.34 26.46 -6.51
CA SER A 2 -30.52 26.24 -5.67
C SER A 2 -30.09 26.14 -4.17
N GLU A 3 -30.99 26.59 -3.29
CA GLU A 3 -30.81 26.56 -1.81
C GLU A 3 -30.39 25.17 -1.26
N ALA A 4 -30.80 24.10 -1.95
CA ALA A 4 -30.46 22.74 -1.60
C ALA A 4 -28.94 22.48 -1.59
N TYR A 5 -28.20 23.02 -2.55
CA TYR A 5 -26.76 22.89 -2.60
C TYR A 5 -26.04 23.71 -1.52
N THR A 6 -26.56 24.86 -1.17
CA THR A 6 -26.01 25.73 -0.12
C THR A 6 -26.02 25.02 1.24
N ASN A 7 -27.13 24.36 1.58
CA ASN A 7 -27.25 23.59 2.81
C ASN A 7 -26.29 22.40 2.84
N THR A 8 -26.16 21.69 1.71
CA THR A 8 -25.22 20.56 1.59
C THR A 8 -23.77 21.03 1.75
N ILE A 9 -23.39 22.11 1.08
CA ILE A 9 -22.03 22.69 1.20
C ILE A 9 -21.75 23.10 2.65
N SER A 10 -22.69 23.78 3.30
CA SER A 10 -22.56 24.19 4.72
C SER A 10 -22.40 22.99 5.65
N GLY A 11 -23.16 21.93 5.42
CA GLY A 11 -23.05 20.67 6.16
C GLY A 11 -21.68 20.01 5.99
N LEU A 12 -21.17 19.95 4.76
CA LEU A 12 -19.84 19.38 4.46
C LEU A 12 -18.71 20.21 5.06
N LEU A 13 -18.80 21.53 5.02
CA LEU A 13 -17.80 22.42 5.65
C LEU A 13 -17.77 22.25 7.18
N ARG A 14 -18.95 22.12 7.81
CA ARG A 14 -19.04 21.86 9.25
C ARG A 14 -18.40 20.50 9.58
N LYS A 15 -18.71 19.46 8.83
CA LYS A 15 -18.11 18.12 9.06
C LYS A 15 -16.60 18.11 8.85
N ARG A 16 -16.12 18.84 7.84
CA ARG A 16 -14.68 19.01 7.62
C ARG A 16 -13.99 19.71 8.80
N ALA A 17 -14.60 20.78 9.33
CA ALA A 17 -14.05 21.49 10.48
C ALA A 17 -14.01 20.60 11.73
N GLU A 18 -15.05 19.83 11.99
CA GLU A 18 -15.12 18.84 13.07
C GLU A 18 -13.98 17.82 12.95
N LEU A 19 -13.83 17.18 11.78
CA LEU A 19 -12.76 16.21 11.55
C LEU A 19 -11.35 16.81 11.69
N MET A 20 -11.18 18.08 11.32
CA MET A 20 -9.89 18.75 11.54
C MET A 20 -9.61 19.00 13.02
N GLY A 21 -10.63 19.33 13.82
CA GLY A 21 -10.52 19.46 15.27
C GLY A 21 -10.16 18.13 15.94
N ASP A 22 -10.84 17.05 15.55
CA ASP A 22 -10.56 15.70 16.04
C ASP A 22 -9.12 15.26 15.71
N ALA A 23 -8.67 15.52 14.49
CA ALA A 23 -7.31 15.21 14.06
C ALA A 23 -6.26 15.99 14.85
N GLN A 24 -6.53 17.25 15.18
CA GLN A 24 -5.64 18.07 16.00
C GLN A 24 -5.54 17.55 17.43
N GLY A 25 -6.68 17.24 18.06
CA GLY A 25 -6.72 16.67 19.41
C GLY A 25 -5.96 15.34 19.50
N LEU A 26 -6.14 14.46 18.50
CA LEU A 26 -5.41 13.20 18.42
C LEU A 26 -3.89 13.40 18.28
N ARG A 27 -3.45 14.38 17.49
CA ARG A 27 -2.02 14.72 17.36
C ARG A 27 -1.42 15.18 18.67
N GLU A 28 -2.11 16.02 19.42
CA GLU A 28 -1.67 16.50 20.74
C GLU A 28 -1.55 15.35 21.73
N GLN A 29 -2.54 14.46 21.77
CA GLN A 29 -2.50 13.27 22.63
C GLN A 29 -1.31 12.38 22.28
N LEU A 30 -1.10 12.08 21.00
CA LEU A 30 0.04 11.26 20.56
C LEU A 30 1.39 11.93 20.89
N ALA A 31 1.49 13.25 20.79
CA ALA A 31 2.71 13.96 21.17
C ALA A 31 3.01 13.79 22.68
N HIS A 32 2.02 13.92 23.53
CA HIS A 32 2.15 13.68 24.98
C HIS A 32 2.58 12.24 25.30
N ASP A 33 1.99 11.25 24.60
CA ASP A 33 2.33 9.84 24.80
C ASP A 33 3.78 9.56 24.38
N ILE A 34 4.23 10.14 23.27
CA ILE A 34 5.63 10.04 22.80
C ILE A 34 6.58 10.65 23.83
N GLU A 35 6.30 11.85 24.34
CA GLU A 35 7.11 12.47 25.36
C GLU A 35 7.20 11.65 26.65
N ALA A 36 6.10 11.02 27.06
CA ALA A 36 6.08 10.13 28.21
C ALA A 36 6.96 8.90 28.00
N LEU A 37 6.91 8.29 26.79
CA LEU A 37 7.78 7.17 26.42
C LEU A 37 9.25 7.57 26.36
N ASP A 38 9.56 8.73 25.77
CA ASP A 38 10.92 9.26 25.69
C ASP A 38 11.51 9.47 27.09
N ARG A 39 10.77 10.06 28.01
CA ARG A 39 11.17 10.23 29.41
C ARG A 39 11.43 8.89 30.10
N THR A 40 10.59 7.89 29.84
CA THR A 40 10.75 6.56 30.39
C THR A 40 12.01 5.87 29.86
N LEU A 41 12.28 5.97 28.56
CA LEU A 41 13.48 5.42 27.92
C LEU A 41 14.75 6.02 28.49
N ILE A 42 14.78 7.34 28.68
CA ILE A 42 15.92 8.04 29.29
C ILE A 42 16.11 7.57 30.74
N ALA A 43 15.04 7.45 31.51
CA ALA A 43 15.10 6.96 32.90
C ALA A 43 15.62 5.52 33.02
N LEU A 44 15.37 4.69 31.98
CA LEU A 44 15.91 3.32 31.87
C LEU A 44 17.37 3.26 31.35
N GLY A 45 17.99 4.43 31.10
CA GLY A 45 19.39 4.52 30.69
C GLY A 45 19.61 4.46 29.17
N TYR A 46 18.56 4.62 28.36
CA TYR A 46 18.72 4.70 26.91
C TYR A 46 19.46 6.00 26.51
N GLN A 47 20.57 5.87 25.81
CA GLN A 47 21.42 7.00 25.36
C GLN A 47 21.45 7.16 23.83
N GLY A 48 20.62 6.43 23.11
CA GLY A 48 20.53 6.51 21.65
C GLY A 48 19.70 7.73 21.16
N ASP A 49 19.75 7.98 19.87
CA ASP A 49 18.94 9.03 19.23
C ASP A 49 17.48 8.58 19.10
N LEU A 50 16.60 9.15 19.91
CA LEU A 50 15.16 8.90 19.89
C LEU A 50 14.50 9.40 18.59
N LYS A 51 15.03 10.48 17.99
CA LYS A 51 14.51 11.05 16.74
C LYS A 51 14.88 10.21 15.51
N GLY A 52 15.94 9.42 15.59
CA GLY A 52 16.38 8.51 14.54
C GLY A 52 15.55 7.22 14.45
N VAL A 53 14.75 6.91 15.47
CA VAL A 53 13.86 5.74 15.46
C VAL A 53 12.64 6.02 14.61
N GLN A 54 12.72 5.66 13.34
CA GLN A 54 11.59 5.79 12.43
C GLN A 54 10.53 4.71 12.71
N PRO A 55 9.24 5.07 12.74
CA PRO A 55 8.18 4.08 12.83
C PRO A 55 8.32 3.11 11.66
N ARG A 56 8.34 1.83 11.94
CA ARG A 56 8.18 0.81 10.89
C ARG A 56 6.85 1.10 10.22
N GLY A 57 6.89 1.57 8.97
CA GLY A 57 5.69 1.89 8.22
C GLY A 57 4.70 0.73 8.32
N ASN A 58 3.44 1.03 8.61
CA ASN A 58 2.40 0.03 8.67
C ASN A 58 2.47 -0.83 7.41
N ARG A 59 2.79 -2.10 7.60
CA ARG A 59 2.82 -3.05 6.49
C ARG A 59 1.39 -3.25 6.03
N ILE A 60 1.06 -2.63 4.91
CA ILE A 60 -0.26 -2.83 4.30
C ILE A 60 -0.31 -4.29 3.82
N VAL A 61 -1.15 -5.09 4.46
CA VAL A 61 -1.38 -6.48 4.07
C VAL A 61 -2.63 -6.51 3.22
N PHE A 62 -2.46 -6.59 1.89
CA PHE A 62 -3.59 -6.71 0.97
C PHE A 62 -4.08 -8.14 0.82
N PHE A 63 -3.20 -9.10 1.05
CA PHE A 63 -3.49 -10.52 0.85
C PHE A 63 -3.05 -11.34 2.05
N ALA A 64 -3.86 -12.32 2.40
CA ALA A 64 -3.45 -13.39 3.30
C ALA A 64 -2.35 -14.25 2.66
N ARG A 65 -1.77 -15.14 3.45
CA ARG A 65 -0.73 -16.06 2.98
C ARG A 65 -1.27 -16.87 1.80
N ASP A 66 -0.51 -16.93 0.72
CA ASP A 66 -0.84 -17.63 -0.55
C ASP A 66 -1.95 -17.01 -1.41
N GLU A 67 -2.71 -16.06 -0.93
CA GLU A 67 -3.77 -15.39 -1.68
C GLU A 67 -3.20 -14.57 -2.85
N LEU A 68 -2.12 -13.83 -2.62
CA LEU A 68 -1.41 -13.11 -3.68
C LEU A 68 -0.95 -14.05 -4.78
N ARG A 69 -0.41 -15.21 -4.43
CA ARG A 69 0.04 -16.21 -5.40
C ARG A 69 -1.10 -16.70 -6.28
N ARG A 70 -2.24 -17.02 -5.67
CA ARG A 70 -3.46 -17.47 -6.40
C ARG A 70 -3.95 -16.39 -7.35
N PHE A 71 -4.03 -15.17 -6.86
CA PHE A 71 -4.42 -14.01 -7.67
C PHE A 71 -3.49 -13.83 -8.89
N LEU A 72 -2.18 -13.85 -8.70
CA LEU A 72 -1.22 -13.69 -9.79
C LEU A 72 -1.31 -14.80 -10.82
N LEU A 73 -1.46 -16.05 -10.40
CA LEU A 73 -1.66 -17.19 -11.31
C LEU A 73 -2.96 -17.06 -12.12
N ASP A 74 -4.03 -16.62 -11.48
CA ASP A 74 -5.32 -16.37 -12.14
C ASP A 74 -5.22 -15.27 -13.19
N GLU A 75 -4.58 -14.15 -12.86
CA GLU A 75 -4.38 -13.04 -13.78
C GLU A 75 -3.53 -13.44 -15.00
N LEU A 76 -2.46 -14.21 -14.78
CA LEU A 76 -1.64 -14.73 -15.87
C LEU A 76 -2.40 -15.71 -16.76
N ARG A 77 -3.32 -16.49 -16.20
CA ARG A 77 -4.18 -17.41 -16.98
C ARG A 77 -5.21 -16.68 -17.83
N LYS A 78 -5.79 -15.62 -17.29
CA LYS A 78 -6.83 -14.80 -17.97
C LYS A 78 -6.23 -13.84 -18.99
N ALA A 79 -4.97 -13.47 -18.84
CA ALA A 79 -4.33 -12.51 -19.70
C ALA A 79 -4.18 -13.01 -21.16
N ILE A 80 -4.50 -12.16 -22.11
CA ILE A 80 -4.34 -12.46 -23.54
C ILE A 80 -2.87 -12.31 -23.96
N GLY A 81 -2.11 -11.48 -23.26
CA GLY A 81 -0.71 -11.18 -23.55
C GLY A 81 0.16 -11.07 -22.29
N PRO A 82 1.45 -10.76 -22.44
CA PRO A 82 2.35 -10.59 -21.32
C PRO A 82 1.90 -9.45 -20.40
N LEU A 83 2.05 -9.64 -19.08
CA LEU A 83 1.76 -8.65 -18.05
C LEU A 83 3.04 -8.22 -17.35
N SER A 84 3.19 -6.93 -17.07
CA SER A 84 4.26 -6.42 -16.22
C SER A 84 3.89 -6.51 -14.74
N SER A 85 4.88 -6.51 -13.86
CA SER A 85 4.64 -6.42 -12.41
C SER A 85 3.88 -5.15 -12.03
N ARG A 86 4.02 -4.09 -12.82
CA ARG A 86 3.31 -2.83 -12.64
C ARG A 86 1.84 -2.95 -12.97
N ASP A 87 1.50 -3.59 -14.09
CA ASP A 87 0.10 -3.81 -14.48
C ASP A 87 -0.66 -4.61 -13.41
N LEU A 88 -0.01 -5.65 -12.88
CA LEU A 88 -0.56 -6.47 -11.81
C LEU A 88 -0.71 -5.69 -10.50
N ALA A 89 0.25 -4.83 -10.16
CA ALA A 89 0.18 -3.97 -8.98
C ALA A 89 -0.96 -2.95 -9.10
N GLU A 90 -1.17 -2.35 -10.25
CA GLU A 90 -2.26 -1.41 -10.51
C GLU A 90 -3.63 -2.09 -10.40
N LYS A 91 -3.77 -3.31 -10.88
CA LYS A 91 -4.99 -4.12 -10.68
C LYS A 91 -5.27 -4.38 -9.19
N ILE A 92 -4.25 -4.74 -8.42
CA ILE A 92 -4.38 -4.96 -6.97
C ILE A 92 -4.83 -3.69 -6.25
N ILE A 93 -4.22 -2.56 -6.57
CA ILE A 93 -4.59 -1.25 -5.99
C ILE A 93 -6.05 -0.90 -6.31
N GLY A 94 -6.48 -1.14 -7.54
CA GLY A 94 -7.86 -0.92 -7.97
C GLY A 94 -8.87 -1.81 -7.24
N LEU A 95 -8.56 -3.09 -7.04
CA LEU A 95 -9.43 -4.02 -6.30
C LEU A 95 -9.59 -3.64 -4.83
N GLU A 96 -8.53 -3.12 -4.21
CA GLU A 96 -8.53 -2.67 -2.82
C GLU A 96 -9.10 -1.25 -2.64
N GLY A 97 -9.51 -0.59 -3.70
CA GLY A 97 -10.06 0.76 -3.65
C GLY A 97 -9.08 1.83 -3.16
N LYS A 98 -7.77 1.60 -3.32
CA LYS A 98 -6.72 2.54 -2.92
C LYS A 98 -6.36 3.48 -4.08
N ASP A 99 -5.72 4.60 -3.75
CA ASP A 99 -5.32 5.59 -4.75
C ASP A 99 -4.15 5.07 -5.60
N PRO A 100 -4.34 4.87 -6.93
CA PRO A 100 -3.27 4.43 -7.82
C PRO A 100 -2.17 5.47 -8.02
N ARG A 101 -2.37 6.72 -7.59
CA ARG A 101 -1.39 7.82 -7.67
C ARG A 101 -0.37 7.76 -6.54
N ASP A 102 -0.63 7.01 -5.47
CA ASP A 102 0.31 6.82 -4.38
C ASP A 102 1.53 6.02 -4.87
N ARG A 103 2.61 6.74 -5.17
CA ARG A 103 3.86 6.16 -5.67
C ARG A 103 4.50 5.19 -4.68
N ARG A 104 4.43 5.49 -3.39
CA ARG A 104 5.02 4.65 -2.35
C ARG A 104 4.29 3.32 -2.27
N LEU A 105 2.97 3.38 -2.18
CA LEU A 105 2.11 2.20 -2.18
C LEU A 105 2.34 1.34 -3.43
N ARG A 106 2.31 1.95 -4.61
CA ARG A 106 2.53 1.27 -5.88
C ARG A 106 3.89 0.58 -5.93
N ASN A 107 4.97 1.25 -5.54
CA ASN A 107 6.30 0.68 -5.55
C ASN A 107 6.43 -0.49 -4.57
N ASP A 108 5.82 -0.43 -3.40
CA ASP A 108 5.81 -1.52 -2.44
C ASP A 108 5.07 -2.75 -2.98
N ILE A 109 3.94 -2.54 -3.63
CA ILE A 109 3.17 -3.62 -4.24
C ILE A 109 3.93 -4.21 -5.43
N VAL A 110 4.51 -3.38 -6.31
CA VAL A 110 5.34 -3.84 -7.43
C VAL A 110 6.49 -4.74 -6.95
N LYS A 111 7.17 -4.36 -5.87
CA LYS A 111 8.23 -5.19 -5.28
C LYS A 111 7.71 -6.54 -4.77
N ARG A 112 6.56 -6.55 -4.11
CA ARG A 112 5.94 -7.78 -3.60
C ARG A 112 5.50 -8.70 -4.74
N VAL A 113 4.82 -8.14 -5.73
CA VAL A 113 4.40 -8.85 -6.94
C VAL A 113 5.60 -9.44 -7.65
N GLY A 114 6.67 -8.66 -7.87
CA GLY A 114 7.90 -9.13 -8.50
C GLY A 114 8.57 -10.30 -7.75
N LYS A 115 8.63 -10.24 -6.43
CA LYS A 115 9.16 -11.36 -5.61
C LYS A 115 8.29 -12.62 -5.75
N SER A 116 6.99 -12.47 -5.70
CA SER A 116 6.05 -13.59 -5.82
C SER A 116 6.12 -14.23 -7.22
N LEU A 117 6.20 -13.41 -8.28
CA LEU A 117 6.34 -13.89 -9.65
C LEU A 117 7.66 -14.63 -9.90
N LYS A 118 8.76 -14.18 -9.31
CA LYS A 118 10.04 -14.90 -9.35
C LYS A 118 9.93 -16.29 -8.71
N LEU A 119 9.23 -16.38 -7.58
CA LEU A 119 8.97 -17.66 -6.92
C LEU A 119 8.09 -18.57 -7.78
N ILE A 120 7.01 -18.04 -8.36
CA ILE A 120 6.12 -18.76 -9.26
C ILE A 120 6.91 -19.28 -10.49
N ARG A 121 7.80 -18.48 -11.04
CA ARG A 121 8.69 -18.88 -12.13
C ARG A 121 9.63 -20.02 -11.72
N SER A 122 10.23 -19.94 -10.53
CA SER A 122 11.10 -21.00 -10.03
C SER A 122 10.38 -22.34 -9.84
N GLN A 123 9.06 -22.30 -9.69
CA GLN A 123 8.19 -23.48 -9.62
C GLN A 123 7.72 -23.96 -11.00
N GLY A 124 8.15 -23.33 -12.08
CA GLY A 124 7.77 -23.70 -13.45
C GLY A 124 6.34 -23.32 -13.86
N LEU A 125 5.68 -22.43 -13.11
CA LEU A 125 4.29 -22.03 -13.36
C LEU A 125 4.14 -20.74 -14.15
N ALA A 126 5.21 -19.98 -14.31
CA ALA A 126 5.25 -18.76 -15.12
C ALA A 126 6.58 -18.62 -15.86
N ASN A 127 6.53 -17.97 -17.01
CA ASN A 127 7.69 -17.58 -17.79
C ASN A 127 7.89 -16.06 -17.73
N SER A 128 9.11 -15.60 -17.88
CA SER A 128 9.42 -14.18 -17.94
C SER A 128 10.29 -13.85 -19.16
N LYS A 129 9.99 -12.73 -19.80
CA LYS A 129 10.77 -12.19 -20.91
C LYS A 129 11.18 -10.75 -20.61
N LYS A 130 12.43 -10.42 -20.87
CA LYS A 130 12.92 -9.04 -20.77
C LYS A 130 12.58 -8.28 -22.04
N GLY A 131 11.81 -7.22 -21.92
CA GLY A 131 11.46 -6.33 -23.01
C GLY A 131 12.03 -4.92 -22.79
N PRO A 132 11.77 -3.97 -23.71
CA PRO A 132 12.24 -2.59 -23.62
C PRO A 132 11.70 -1.85 -22.39
N SER A 133 10.52 -2.21 -21.90
CA SER A 133 9.87 -1.63 -20.70
C SER A 133 10.10 -2.43 -19.43
N GLY A 134 10.96 -3.44 -19.42
CA GLY A 134 11.26 -4.29 -18.27
C GLY A 134 10.83 -5.73 -18.45
N LEU A 135 10.70 -6.44 -17.31
CA LEU A 135 10.27 -7.84 -17.30
C LEU A 135 8.75 -7.95 -17.47
N THR A 136 8.36 -8.81 -18.40
CA THR A 136 6.97 -9.23 -18.60
C THR A 136 6.80 -10.71 -18.27
N TRP A 137 5.59 -11.10 -17.89
CA TRP A 137 5.27 -12.40 -17.34
C TRP A 137 4.14 -13.05 -18.12
N THR A 138 4.24 -14.35 -18.35
CA THR A 138 3.24 -15.17 -19.03
C THR A 138 3.03 -16.47 -18.26
N ASN A 139 1.88 -17.12 -18.49
CA ASN A 139 1.62 -18.44 -17.93
C ASN A 139 2.47 -19.50 -18.66
N ALA A 140 3.16 -20.36 -17.93
CA ALA A 140 4.00 -21.43 -18.49
C ALA A 140 3.23 -22.52 -19.27
N ARG A 141 1.91 -22.60 -19.11
CA ARG A 141 1.06 -23.58 -19.80
C ARG A 141 0.51 -23.11 -21.17
N ARG A 142 0.97 -21.94 -21.64
CA ARG A 142 0.51 -21.35 -22.91
C ARG A 142 1.54 -21.42 -24.05
N ASP A 143 2.65 -22.08 -23.83
CA ASP A 143 3.65 -22.37 -24.88
C ASP A 143 3.37 -23.70 -25.54
#